data_c570eda2b87799955b4d0cf18e828e37
#
_entry.id   c570eda2b87799955b4d0cf18e828e37
#
_cell.length_a   1.000
_cell.length_b   1.000
_cell.length_c   1.000
_cell.angle_alpha   90.00
_cell.angle_beta   90.00
_cell.angle_gamma   90.00
#
_symmetry.space_group_name_H-M   'P 1'
#
loop_
_entity.id
_entity.type
_entity.pdbx_description
1 polymer ?
#
loop_
_entity_poly.entity_id
_entity_poly.type
_entity_poly.pdbx_seq_one_letter_code
_entity_poly.pdbx_strand_id
1 'polypeptide(L)'
;MCIRDSVGNLGLTVIAAFAFFAATIGINMVANFVPPAYDLANLVPSKIDFRTGGLITSIVGFIIGALWVSFISQVGMFPFVNTLGAILAPVYGIMIVDYYVIKKGRLDINQLFSSKKGGKYYYNDGWNQKAFVAWAIAGVFSVLTAVSYTHLTLPTNREV
;
A
#
# COMPACT_ATOMS: atom_id res chain seq x y z
N MET A 1 -10.75 -26.38 -7.80
CA MET A 1 -12.12 -26.59 -8.36
C MET A 1 -12.50 -25.32 -9.08
N CYS A 2 -12.46 -25.33 -10.42
CA CYS A 2 -12.73 -24.12 -11.21
C CYS A 2 -14.23 -23.93 -11.30
N ILE A 3 -14.72 -22.70 -11.05
CA ILE A 3 -16.13 -22.29 -11.20
C ILE A 3 -16.66 -22.65 -12.59
N ARG A 4 -15.79 -22.73 -13.58
CA ARG A 4 -16.09 -23.10 -14.97
C ARG A 4 -16.71 -24.50 -15.10
N ASP A 5 -16.38 -25.44 -14.23
CA ASP A 5 -16.85 -26.82 -14.33
C ASP A 5 -18.24 -27.03 -13.73
N SER A 6 -18.76 -26.05 -12.98
CA SER A 6 -20.07 -26.12 -12.33
C SER A 6 -21.21 -25.40 -13.09
N VAL A 7 -20.88 -24.58 -14.09
CA VAL A 7 -21.88 -23.84 -14.87
C VAL A 7 -21.93 -24.40 -16.29
N GLY A 8 -22.80 -25.41 -16.51
CA GLY A 8 -23.00 -26.05 -17.82
C GLY A 8 -23.68 -25.17 -18.89
N ASN A 9 -23.89 -23.88 -18.60
CA ASN A 9 -24.56 -22.93 -19.50
C ASN A 9 -23.60 -21.82 -19.94
N LEU A 10 -23.26 -21.81 -21.22
CA LEU A 10 -22.39 -20.82 -21.84
C LEU A 10 -22.88 -19.37 -21.60
N GLY A 11 -24.18 -19.12 -21.66
CA GLY A 11 -24.76 -17.79 -21.43
C GLY A 11 -24.47 -17.27 -20.00
N LEU A 12 -24.66 -18.10 -18.98
CA LEU A 12 -24.37 -17.76 -17.59
C LEU A 12 -22.88 -17.55 -17.38
N THR A 13 -22.01 -18.32 -18.02
CA THR A 13 -20.58 -18.16 -17.96
C THR A 13 -20.13 -16.81 -18.54
N VAL A 14 -20.67 -16.39 -19.67
CA VAL A 14 -20.36 -15.09 -20.29
C VAL A 14 -20.84 -13.94 -19.42
N ILE A 15 -22.05 -14.02 -18.87
CA ILE A 15 -22.59 -12.99 -17.96
C ILE A 15 -21.71 -12.88 -16.70
N ALA A 16 -21.34 -14.01 -16.09
CA ALA A 16 -20.48 -14.03 -14.93
C ALA A 16 -19.09 -13.44 -15.23
N ALA A 17 -18.50 -13.80 -16.37
CA ALA A 17 -17.20 -13.25 -16.80
C ALA A 17 -17.26 -11.72 -16.98
N PHE A 18 -18.34 -11.22 -17.60
CA PHE A 18 -18.53 -9.77 -17.77
C PHE A 18 -18.73 -9.05 -16.43
N ALA A 19 -19.52 -9.62 -15.53
CA ALA A 19 -19.72 -9.08 -14.19
C ALA A 19 -18.41 -9.04 -13.39
N PHE A 20 -17.61 -10.10 -13.43
CA PHE A 20 -16.27 -10.14 -12.82
C PHE A 20 -15.33 -9.10 -13.41
N PHE A 21 -15.33 -8.95 -14.72
CA PHE A 21 -14.49 -7.95 -15.40
C PHE A 21 -14.87 -6.52 -14.97
N ALA A 22 -16.16 -6.20 -14.98
CA ALA A 22 -16.66 -4.89 -14.54
C ALA A 22 -16.35 -4.61 -13.07
N ALA A 23 -16.56 -5.61 -12.19
CA ALA A 23 -16.21 -5.50 -10.77
C ALA A 23 -14.71 -5.29 -10.55
N THR A 24 -13.87 -6.02 -11.28
CA THR A 24 -12.40 -5.88 -11.20
C THR A 24 -11.94 -4.48 -11.59
N ILE A 25 -12.47 -3.94 -12.69
CA ILE A 25 -12.18 -2.56 -13.11
C ILE A 25 -12.63 -1.56 -12.04
N GLY A 26 -13.89 -1.70 -11.56
CA GLY A 26 -14.44 -0.78 -10.56
C GLY A 26 -13.63 -0.77 -9.27
N ILE A 27 -13.28 -1.93 -8.72
CA ILE A 27 -12.48 -2.04 -7.50
C ILE A 27 -11.08 -1.46 -7.71
N ASN A 28 -10.42 -1.75 -8.83
CA ASN A 28 -9.09 -1.22 -9.09
C ASN A 28 -9.09 0.31 -9.29
N MET A 29 -10.11 0.86 -9.93
CA MET A 29 -10.25 2.32 -10.06
C MET A 29 -10.39 2.98 -8.68
N VAL A 30 -11.27 2.46 -7.83
CA VAL A 30 -11.59 3.08 -6.54
C VAL A 30 -10.49 2.84 -5.50
N ALA A 31 -9.93 1.64 -5.44
CA ALA A 31 -8.97 1.26 -4.41
C ALA A 31 -7.51 1.52 -4.79
N ASN A 32 -7.15 1.33 -6.05
CA ASN A 32 -5.74 1.32 -6.46
C ASN A 32 -5.33 2.52 -7.33
N PHE A 33 -6.28 3.27 -7.88
CA PHE A 33 -5.96 4.43 -8.71
C PHE A 33 -6.29 5.75 -8.02
N VAL A 34 -7.51 5.90 -7.49
CA VAL A 34 -7.97 7.17 -6.92
C VAL A 34 -7.15 7.59 -5.67
N PRO A 35 -6.92 6.72 -4.66
CA PRO A 35 -6.16 7.11 -3.48
C PRO A 35 -4.72 7.54 -3.80
N PRO A 36 -3.89 6.79 -4.55
CA PRO A 36 -2.53 7.22 -4.87
C PRO A 36 -2.49 8.52 -5.68
N ALA A 37 -3.48 8.77 -6.56
CA ALA A 37 -3.54 10.02 -7.30
C ALA A 37 -3.79 11.22 -6.37
N TYR A 38 -4.65 11.08 -5.37
CA TYR A 38 -4.87 12.09 -4.34
C TYR A 38 -3.69 12.23 -3.40
N ASP A 39 -3.05 11.13 -3.00
CA ASP A 39 -1.88 11.16 -2.12
C ASP A 39 -0.73 11.92 -2.76
N LEU A 40 -0.48 11.71 -4.06
CA LEU A 40 0.52 12.47 -4.81
C LEU A 40 0.16 13.96 -4.92
N ALA A 41 -1.12 14.27 -5.17
CA ALA A 41 -1.58 15.67 -5.21
C ALA A 41 -1.45 16.35 -3.85
N ASN A 42 -1.70 15.62 -2.75
CA ASN A 42 -1.53 16.14 -1.39
C ASN A 42 -0.07 16.26 -0.96
N LEU A 43 0.82 15.41 -1.51
CA LEU A 43 2.24 15.44 -1.18
C LEU A 43 2.93 16.70 -1.72
N VAL A 44 2.58 17.14 -2.93
CA VAL A 44 3.17 18.35 -3.56
C VAL A 44 2.07 19.19 -4.22
N PRO A 45 1.18 19.83 -3.44
CA PRO A 45 -0.02 20.49 -3.96
C PRO A 45 0.28 21.69 -4.87
N SER A 46 1.51 22.23 -4.81
CA SER A 46 1.93 23.34 -5.68
C SER A 46 2.32 22.90 -7.10
N LYS A 47 2.53 21.61 -7.34
CA LYS A 47 3.05 21.09 -8.63
C LYS A 47 2.23 19.95 -9.20
N ILE A 48 1.52 19.20 -8.36
CA ILE A 48 0.79 18.00 -8.75
C ILE A 48 -0.68 18.21 -8.43
N ASP A 49 -1.49 18.25 -9.48
CA ASP A 49 -2.94 18.17 -9.39
C ASP A 49 -3.41 16.72 -9.52
N PHE A 50 -4.70 16.46 -9.33
CA PHE A 50 -5.26 15.12 -9.45
C PHE A 50 -5.00 14.45 -10.79
N ARG A 51 -4.99 15.23 -11.91
CA ARG A 51 -4.73 14.69 -13.25
C ARG A 51 -3.30 14.24 -13.41
N THR A 52 -2.36 15.07 -12.97
CA THR A 52 -0.92 14.74 -12.99
C THR A 52 -0.61 13.59 -12.04
N GLY A 53 -1.20 13.58 -10.85
CA GLY A 53 -1.10 12.48 -9.90
C GLY A 53 -1.65 11.17 -10.48
N GLY A 54 -2.80 11.20 -11.14
CA GLY A 54 -3.37 10.06 -11.83
C GLY A 54 -2.50 9.53 -12.98
N LEU A 55 -1.92 10.42 -13.76
CA LEU A 55 -0.99 10.03 -14.84
C LEU A 55 0.24 9.33 -14.28
N ILE A 56 0.86 9.90 -13.24
CA ILE A 56 2.02 9.30 -12.57
C ILE A 56 1.64 7.92 -12.00
N THR A 57 0.51 7.83 -11.29
CA THR A 57 0.01 6.55 -10.74
C THR A 57 -0.20 5.51 -11.83
N SER A 58 -0.75 5.90 -12.98
CA SER A 58 -0.97 4.98 -14.11
C SER A 58 0.34 4.47 -14.70
N ILE A 59 1.33 5.34 -14.90
CA ILE A 59 2.64 4.97 -15.43
C ILE A 59 3.36 4.03 -14.45
N VAL A 60 3.41 4.40 -13.17
CA VAL A 60 4.05 3.59 -12.13
C VAL A 60 3.34 2.25 -11.98
N GLY A 61 2.01 2.24 -11.96
CA GLY A 61 1.21 1.03 -11.89
C GLY A 61 1.42 0.11 -13.09
N PHE A 62 1.54 0.67 -14.30
CA PHE A 62 1.86 -0.10 -15.49
C PHE A 62 3.25 -0.75 -15.41
N ILE A 63 4.26 0.00 -14.99
CA ILE A 63 5.63 -0.52 -14.82
C ILE A 63 5.65 -1.64 -13.76
N ILE A 64 5.03 -1.41 -12.60
CA ILE A 64 4.96 -2.42 -11.54
C ILE A 64 4.21 -3.66 -12.02
N GLY A 65 3.11 -3.49 -12.75
CA GLY A 65 2.34 -4.60 -13.31
C GLY A 65 3.15 -5.42 -14.33
N ALA A 66 3.91 -4.76 -15.20
CA ALA A 66 4.80 -5.42 -16.15
C ALA A 66 5.93 -6.18 -15.44
N LEU A 67 6.53 -5.56 -14.42
CA LEU A 67 7.56 -6.22 -13.58
C LEU A 67 6.97 -7.39 -12.80
N TRP A 68 5.71 -7.29 -12.35
CA TRP A 68 5.03 -8.38 -11.68
C TRP A 68 4.93 -9.61 -12.55
N VAL A 69 4.48 -9.46 -13.78
CA VAL A 69 4.34 -10.58 -14.70
C VAL A 69 5.71 -11.20 -15.04
N SER A 70 6.75 -10.37 -15.19
CA SER A 70 8.05 -10.82 -15.66
C SER A 70 8.96 -11.39 -14.57
N PHE A 71 8.94 -10.81 -13.36
CA PHE A 71 9.92 -11.11 -12.31
C PHE A 71 9.30 -11.38 -10.94
N ILE A 72 8.39 -10.54 -10.49
CA ILE A 72 7.91 -10.57 -9.09
C ILE A 72 7.06 -11.81 -8.82
N SER A 73 6.32 -12.30 -9.82
CA SER A 73 5.51 -13.51 -9.70
C SER A 73 6.33 -14.76 -9.36
N GLN A 74 7.62 -14.78 -9.72
CA GLN A 74 8.54 -15.88 -9.41
C GLN A 74 8.92 -15.92 -7.91
N VAL A 75 8.90 -14.77 -7.24
CA VAL A 75 9.14 -14.67 -5.78
C VAL A 75 7.94 -15.20 -5.00
N GLY A 76 6.78 -15.18 -5.61
CA GLY A 76 5.51 -15.59 -4.99
C GLY A 76 4.77 -14.43 -4.30
N MET A 77 3.45 -14.55 -4.30
CA MET A 77 2.57 -13.50 -3.74
C MET A 77 2.76 -13.34 -2.23
N PHE A 78 2.85 -14.45 -1.48
CA PHE A 78 2.93 -14.41 -0.02
C PHE A 78 4.19 -13.71 0.51
N PRO A 79 5.42 -14.04 0.07
CA PRO A 79 6.61 -13.32 0.49
C PRO A 79 6.56 -11.84 0.13
N PHE A 80 6.05 -11.47 -1.04
CA PHE A 80 5.91 -10.09 -1.47
C PHE A 80 4.97 -9.29 -0.57
N VAL A 81 3.74 -9.79 -0.35
CA VAL A 81 2.75 -9.12 0.49
C VAL A 81 3.21 -9.05 1.95
N ASN A 82 3.83 -10.11 2.46
CA ASN A 82 4.36 -10.15 3.81
C ASN A 82 5.49 -9.12 4.03
N THR A 83 6.38 -8.97 3.06
CA THR A 83 7.44 -7.96 3.10
C THR A 83 6.88 -6.53 3.08
N LEU A 84 5.90 -6.26 2.21
CA LEU A 84 5.21 -4.97 2.20
C LEU A 84 4.50 -4.69 3.52
N GLY A 85 3.82 -5.68 4.09
CA GLY A 85 3.18 -5.59 5.39
C GLY A 85 4.18 -5.28 6.51
N ALA A 86 5.33 -5.93 6.50
CA ALA A 86 6.40 -5.70 7.46
C ALA A 86 6.97 -4.28 7.40
N ILE A 87 7.05 -3.68 6.20
CA ILE A 87 7.50 -2.30 6.01
C ILE A 87 6.44 -1.28 6.45
N LEU A 88 5.16 -1.59 6.23
CA LEU A 88 4.06 -0.66 6.52
C LEU A 88 3.56 -0.74 7.96
N ALA A 89 3.65 -1.89 8.62
CA ALA A 89 3.18 -2.07 9.99
C ALA A 89 3.76 -1.05 11.00
N PRO A 90 5.05 -0.67 10.96
CA PRO A 90 5.60 0.34 11.85
C PRO A 90 4.97 1.73 11.68
N VAL A 91 4.51 2.09 10.48
CA VAL A 91 3.83 3.37 10.23
C VAL A 91 2.57 3.46 11.09
N TYR A 92 1.79 2.37 11.14
CA TYR A 92 0.59 2.30 11.96
C TYR A 92 0.91 2.44 13.46
N GLY A 93 1.95 1.76 13.93
CA GLY A 93 2.41 1.89 15.31
C GLY A 93 2.83 3.32 15.67
N ILE A 94 3.55 3.99 14.77
CA ILE A 94 3.95 5.40 14.95
C ILE A 94 2.72 6.32 15.02
N MET A 95 1.73 6.11 14.16
CA MET A 95 0.49 6.90 14.18
C MET A 95 -0.26 6.76 15.51
N ILE A 96 -0.36 5.54 16.05
CA ILE A 96 -0.99 5.28 17.35
C ILE A 96 -0.23 6.00 18.48
N VAL A 97 1.10 5.82 18.53
CA VAL A 97 1.93 6.45 19.57
C VAL A 97 1.90 7.97 19.45
N ASP A 98 2.01 8.52 18.25
CA ASP A 98 1.93 9.96 18.02
C ASP A 98 0.58 10.53 18.49
N TYR A 99 -0.52 9.86 18.17
CA TYR A 99 -1.85 10.34 18.53
C TYR A 99 -2.15 10.20 20.02
N TYR A 100 -1.97 9.01 20.60
CA TYR A 100 -2.39 8.75 21.98
C TYR A 100 -1.35 9.18 23.02
N VAL A 101 -0.06 8.96 22.75
CA VAL A 101 1.01 9.21 23.73
C VAL A 101 1.56 10.62 23.60
N ILE A 102 1.93 11.04 22.39
CA ILE A 102 2.60 12.33 22.19
C ILE A 102 1.57 13.48 22.19
N LYS A 103 0.50 13.34 21.43
CA LYS A 103 -0.55 14.38 21.27
C LYS A 103 -1.69 14.24 22.26
N LYS A 104 -1.71 13.17 23.08
CA LYS A 104 -2.74 12.91 24.10
C LYS A 104 -4.17 13.00 23.56
N GLY A 105 -4.42 12.52 22.35
CA GLY A 105 -5.70 12.55 21.68
C GLY A 105 -6.17 13.94 21.20
N ARG A 106 -5.30 14.96 21.23
CA ARG A 106 -5.64 16.34 20.85
C ARG A 106 -4.92 16.73 19.57
N LEU A 107 -5.68 16.84 18.48
CA LEU A 107 -5.22 17.36 17.20
C LEU A 107 -5.74 18.77 17.00
N ASP A 108 -4.87 19.69 16.62
CA ASP A 108 -5.25 21.02 16.19
C ASP A 108 -5.58 21.00 14.70
N ILE A 109 -6.88 20.90 14.40
CA ILE A 109 -7.38 20.74 13.02
C ILE A 109 -6.96 21.93 12.15
N ASN A 110 -6.95 23.16 12.70
CA ASN A 110 -6.59 24.36 11.95
C ASN A 110 -5.10 24.35 11.53
N GLN A 111 -4.26 23.77 12.38
CA GLN A 111 -2.82 23.65 12.10
C GLN A 111 -2.48 22.43 11.25
N LEU A 112 -3.33 21.39 11.25
CA LEU A 112 -3.10 20.15 10.51
C LEU A 112 -3.07 20.42 8.99
N PHE A 113 -3.89 21.32 8.50
CA PHE A 113 -3.98 21.71 7.09
C PHE A 113 -3.18 22.97 6.75
N SER A 114 -2.35 23.46 7.66
CA SER A 114 -1.57 24.68 7.46
C SER A 114 -0.16 24.33 6.98
N SER A 115 0.22 24.81 5.80
CA SER A 115 1.57 24.71 5.24
C SER A 115 2.49 25.88 5.64
N LYS A 116 2.09 26.71 6.61
CA LYS A 116 2.88 27.86 7.05
C LYS A 116 4.16 27.39 7.75
N LYS A 117 5.30 27.99 7.36
CA LYS A 117 6.59 27.78 8.03
C LYS A 117 6.48 28.14 9.51
N GLY A 118 6.91 27.23 10.39
CA GLY A 118 6.78 27.40 11.85
C GLY A 118 5.44 26.96 12.44
N GLY A 119 4.53 26.42 11.64
CA GLY A 119 3.30 25.78 12.14
C GLY A 119 3.60 24.54 12.98
N LYS A 120 2.67 24.19 13.87
CA LYS A 120 2.80 23.08 14.83
C LYS A 120 3.13 21.73 14.18
N TYR A 121 2.67 21.49 12.94
CA TYR A 121 2.89 20.26 12.19
C TYR A 121 3.80 20.44 10.98
N TYR A 122 4.45 21.59 10.85
CA TYR A 122 5.37 21.86 9.76
C TYR A 122 6.67 21.08 9.90
N TYR A 123 7.06 20.70 11.14
CA TYR A 123 8.28 19.97 11.48
C TYR A 123 9.55 20.62 10.88
N ASN A 124 10.39 19.86 10.21
CA ASN A 124 11.60 20.34 9.55
C ASN A 124 11.33 20.35 8.03
N ASP A 125 10.97 21.51 7.48
CA ASP A 125 10.61 21.69 6.06
C ASP A 125 9.58 20.66 5.52
N GLY A 126 8.57 20.36 6.32
CA GLY A 126 7.51 19.40 5.98
C GLY A 126 7.82 17.95 6.38
N TRP A 127 9.01 17.64 6.87
CA TRP A 127 9.41 16.28 7.22
C TRP A 127 9.49 16.06 8.73
N ASN A 128 8.81 15.05 9.22
CA ASN A 128 8.97 14.58 10.59
C ASN A 128 10.14 13.58 10.67
N GLN A 129 11.36 14.09 10.81
CA GLN A 129 12.57 13.27 10.85
C GLN A 129 12.56 12.22 11.96
N LYS A 130 11.96 12.53 13.13
CA LYS A 130 11.87 11.59 14.26
C LYS A 130 10.98 10.39 13.92
N ALA A 131 9.84 10.65 13.28
CA ALA A 131 8.95 9.60 12.83
C ALA A 131 9.59 8.75 11.71
N PHE A 132 10.34 9.39 10.80
CA PHE A 132 11.06 8.69 9.73
C PHE A 132 12.15 7.76 10.28
N VAL A 133 12.96 8.23 11.23
CA VAL A 133 14.00 7.40 11.88
C VAL A 133 13.36 6.24 12.64
N ALA A 134 12.30 6.50 13.41
CA ALA A 134 11.55 5.46 14.11
C ALA A 134 10.99 4.40 13.14
N TRP A 135 10.44 4.85 12.00
CA TRP A 135 9.95 3.95 10.96
C TRP A 135 11.07 3.11 10.34
N ALA A 136 12.21 3.74 10.01
CA ALA A 136 13.34 3.04 9.40
C ALA A 136 13.89 1.93 10.34
N ILE A 137 14.09 2.23 11.62
CA ILE A 137 14.58 1.26 12.61
C ILE A 137 13.55 0.12 12.78
N ALA A 138 12.28 0.46 13.01
CA ALA A 138 11.24 -0.53 13.22
C ALA A 138 10.96 -1.35 11.94
N GLY A 139 11.04 -0.73 10.77
CA GLY A 139 10.89 -1.39 9.47
C GLY A 139 11.98 -2.42 9.20
N VAL A 140 13.24 -2.06 9.45
CA VAL A 140 14.36 -3.03 9.35
C VAL A 140 14.13 -4.21 10.29
N PHE A 141 13.76 -3.96 11.54
CA PHE A 141 13.49 -5.03 12.50
C PHE A 141 12.32 -5.91 12.07
N SER A 142 11.22 -5.32 11.58
CA SER A 142 10.06 -6.04 11.09
C SER A 142 10.37 -6.91 9.86
N VAL A 143 11.16 -6.41 8.91
CA VAL A 143 11.57 -7.19 7.74
C VAL A 143 12.48 -8.34 8.15
N LEU A 144 13.44 -8.11 9.01
CA LEU A 144 14.32 -9.18 9.51
C LEU A 144 13.54 -10.29 10.20
N THR A 145 12.57 -9.94 11.03
CA THR A 145 11.72 -10.94 11.71
C THR A 145 10.82 -11.67 10.71
N ALA A 146 10.22 -10.97 9.75
CA ALA A 146 9.38 -11.58 8.72
C ALA A 146 10.17 -12.58 7.85
N VAL A 147 11.40 -12.23 7.44
CA VAL A 147 12.27 -13.11 6.68
C VAL A 147 12.70 -14.33 7.51
N SER A 148 13.10 -14.12 8.76
CA SER A 148 13.48 -15.22 9.66
C SER A 148 12.32 -16.19 9.89
N TYR A 149 11.12 -15.67 10.08
CA TYR A 149 9.93 -16.50 10.29
C TYR A 149 9.59 -17.35 9.06
N THR A 150 9.69 -16.80 7.86
CA THR A 150 9.45 -17.56 6.62
C THR A 150 10.47 -18.66 6.41
N HIS A 151 11.72 -18.47 6.80
CA HIS A 151 12.75 -19.51 6.71
C HIS A 151 12.61 -20.61 7.76
N LEU A 152 12.09 -20.27 8.96
CA LEU A 152 11.91 -21.24 10.05
C LEU A 152 10.63 -22.06 9.94
N THR A 153 9.58 -21.51 9.32
CA THR A 153 8.25 -22.14 9.25
C THR A 153 7.92 -22.81 7.92
N LEU A 154 8.78 -22.68 6.90
CA LEU A 154 8.64 -23.53 5.73
C LEU A 154 8.90 -24.97 6.13
N PRO A 155 7.90 -25.86 6.12
CA PRO A 155 8.15 -27.28 6.29
C PRO A 155 9.10 -27.67 5.16
N THR A 156 10.23 -28.24 5.52
CA THR A 156 11.04 -28.99 4.58
C THR A 156 10.21 -30.22 4.19
N ASN A 157 9.26 -30.04 3.28
CA ASN A 157 8.67 -31.15 2.55
C ASN A 157 9.74 -31.71 1.62
N ARG A 158 10.71 -32.35 2.24
CA ARG A 158 11.33 -33.53 1.64
C ARG A 158 10.37 -34.68 1.95
N GLU A 159 9.39 -34.84 1.14
CA GLU A 159 8.73 -36.12 0.98
C GLU A 159 9.11 -36.65 -0.39
N VAL A 160 9.78 -37.70 -0.29
CA VAL A 160 10.05 -38.95 -0.99
C VAL A 160 9.09 -39.21 -2.15
#